data_a2f312b86bebf297e38398c0550fb998
#
_entry.id   a2f312b86bebf297e38398c0550fb998
#
_cell.length_a   1.000
_cell.length_b   1.000
_cell.length_c   1.000
_cell.angle_alpha   90.00
_cell.angle_beta   90.00
_cell.angle_gamma   90.00
#
_symmetry.space_group_name_H-M   'P 1'
#
loop_
_entity.id
_entity.type
_entity.pdbx_description
1 polymer ?
#
loop_
_entity_poly.entity_id
_entity_poly.type
_entity_poly.pdbx_seq_one_letter_code
_entity_poly.pdbx_strand_id
1 'polypeptide(L)'
;MRRELARNQLSRLVAWTGDDGPVPAAAGVVGVEFRGRLGHPSSYGLLMAHATDSRGVQFDIRSSPVALSVPCDEVAFGLTEPEYRAALSAAGLALGSGLVITGVGEGQAGSSVVVFTRLVAVLSVLLAVGSESVDDAELWATWDEPWRACGAPDPAAKGG
;
A
#
# COMPACT_ATOMS: atom_id res chain seq x y z
N MET A 1 14.83 7.46 4.34
CA MET A 1 13.90 7.52 5.47
C MET A 1 13.19 6.17 5.59
N ARG A 2 13.19 5.63 6.77
CA ARG A 2 12.43 4.41 7.10
C ARG A 2 11.63 4.65 8.36
N ARG A 3 10.39 4.29 8.32
CA ARG A 3 9.46 4.42 9.44
C ARG A 3 8.73 3.10 9.63
N GLU A 4 8.81 2.55 10.83
CA GLU A 4 8.16 1.30 11.18
C GLU A 4 7.13 1.54 12.27
N LEU A 5 5.88 1.11 12.02
CA LEU A 5 4.76 1.27 12.91
C LEU A 5 4.27 -0.11 13.33
N ALA A 6 4.45 -0.43 14.59
CA ALA A 6 3.89 -1.65 15.18
C ALA A 6 2.56 -1.30 15.84
N ARG A 7 1.51 -2.03 15.51
CA ARG A 7 0.20 -1.84 16.11
C ARG A 7 -0.03 -2.76 17.29
N ASN A 8 0.43 -3.99 17.12
CA ASN A 8 0.41 -5.04 18.12
C ASN A 8 1.52 -6.01 17.77
N GLN A 9 1.59 -7.16 18.44
CA GLN A 9 2.62 -8.16 18.13
C GLN A 9 2.47 -8.79 16.74
N LEU A 10 1.35 -8.59 16.07
CA LEU A 10 0.98 -9.30 14.84
C LEU A 10 0.97 -8.40 13.59
N SER A 11 0.93 -7.07 13.72
CA SER A 11 0.75 -6.19 12.57
C SER A 11 1.73 -5.03 12.60
N ARG A 12 2.37 -4.80 11.44
CA ARG A 12 3.25 -3.65 11.24
C ARG A 12 3.12 -3.06 9.84
N LEU A 13 3.27 -1.76 9.76
CA LEU A 13 3.44 -1.02 8.52
C LEU A 13 4.87 -0.49 8.48
N VAL A 14 5.50 -0.61 7.34
CA VAL A 14 6.83 -0.03 7.08
C VAL A 14 6.70 0.91 5.89
N ALA A 15 7.06 2.18 6.08
CA ALA A 15 7.16 3.17 5.00
C ALA A 15 8.63 3.56 4.81
N TRP A 16 9.04 3.72 3.56
CA TRP A 16 10.43 4.09 3.27
C TRP A 16 10.58 4.92 2.01
N THR A 17 11.73 5.58 1.92
CA THR A 17 12.25 6.21 0.71
C THR A 17 13.69 5.76 0.49
N GLY A 18 14.19 5.88 -0.73
CA GLY A 18 15.56 5.50 -1.04
C GLY A 18 15.82 4.01 -0.82
N ASP A 19 16.99 3.71 -0.28
CA ASP A 19 17.47 2.34 -0.06
C ASP A 19 17.11 1.77 1.33
N ASP A 20 16.26 2.47 2.09
CA ASP A 20 15.97 2.13 3.48
C ASP A 20 14.91 1.05 3.65
N GLY A 21 14.33 0.55 2.59
CA GLY A 21 13.29 -0.47 2.64
C GLY A 21 13.67 -1.81 1.99
N PRO A 22 12.71 -2.73 1.92
CA PRO A 22 12.91 -4.06 1.34
C PRO A 22 13.33 -4.02 -0.14
N VAL A 23 12.88 -3.00 -0.85
CA VAL A 23 13.19 -2.76 -2.26
C VAL A 23 13.64 -1.31 -2.40
N PRO A 24 14.73 -1.02 -3.12
CA PRO A 24 15.16 0.36 -3.36
C PRO A 24 14.07 1.17 -4.06
N ALA A 25 13.83 2.39 -3.56
CA ALA A 25 12.89 3.33 -4.14
C ALA A 25 13.66 4.44 -4.87
N ALA A 26 13.25 4.73 -6.09
CA ALA A 26 13.78 5.86 -6.85
C ALA A 26 13.41 7.20 -6.22
N ALA A 27 14.05 8.28 -6.64
CA ALA A 27 13.74 9.62 -6.13
C ALA A 27 12.26 9.96 -6.34
N GLY A 28 11.60 10.45 -5.28
CA GLY A 28 10.19 10.80 -5.27
C GLY A 28 9.23 9.63 -5.05
N VAL A 29 9.74 8.40 -5.02
CA VAL A 29 8.93 7.20 -4.75
C VAL A 29 8.90 6.91 -3.26
N VAL A 30 7.72 6.59 -2.76
CA VAL A 30 7.51 6.09 -1.40
C VAL A 30 7.06 4.64 -1.48
N GLY A 31 7.64 3.79 -0.65
CA GLY A 31 7.22 2.41 -0.49
C GLY A 31 6.50 2.19 0.83
N VAL A 32 5.51 1.31 0.83
CA VAL A 32 4.81 0.85 2.03
C VAL A 32 4.66 -0.66 1.97
N GLU A 33 5.00 -1.33 3.06
CA GLU A 33 4.81 -2.77 3.22
C GLU A 33 3.96 -3.03 4.46
N PHE A 34 2.95 -3.87 4.32
CA PHE A 34 2.18 -4.38 5.44
C PHE A 34 2.53 -5.84 5.69
N ARG A 35 2.75 -6.16 6.96
CA ARG A 35 2.90 -7.52 7.45
C ARG A 35 1.96 -7.74 8.62
N GLY A 36 1.09 -8.72 8.48
CA GLY A 36 0.14 -9.13 9.52
C GLY A 36 0.41 -10.53 10.03
N ARG A 37 -0.63 -11.13 10.57
CA ARG A 37 -0.56 -12.49 11.13
C ARG A 37 -0.22 -13.50 10.03
N LEU A 38 0.81 -14.28 10.27
CA LEU A 38 1.27 -15.33 9.36
C LEU A 38 0.15 -16.32 9.01
N GLY A 39 0.07 -16.70 7.74
CA GLY A 39 -0.90 -17.66 7.26
C GLY A 39 -2.34 -17.15 7.11
N HIS A 40 -2.58 -15.87 7.38
CA HIS A 40 -3.89 -15.26 7.22
C HIS A 40 -4.01 -14.59 5.85
N PRO A 41 -5.12 -14.78 5.10
CA PRO A 41 -5.43 -13.96 3.93
C PRO A 41 -5.48 -12.49 4.36
N SER A 42 -4.85 -11.58 3.72
CA SER A 42 -4.70 -10.18 4.14
C SER A 42 -3.58 -9.93 5.14
N SER A 43 -2.54 -10.75 5.09
CA SER A 43 -1.37 -10.64 5.98
C SER A 43 -0.16 -9.98 5.31
N TYR A 44 -0.22 -9.72 4.00
CA TYR A 44 0.93 -9.18 3.28
C TYR A 44 0.52 -8.31 2.09
N GLY A 45 1.27 -7.26 1.88
CA GLY A 45 1.27 -6.48 0.65
C GLY A 45 2.38 -5.45 0.66
N LEU A 46 2.90 -5.13 -0.52
CA LEU A 46 3.89 -4.08 -0.73
C LEU A 46 3.47 -3.24 -1.93
N LEU A 47 3.55 -1.95 -1.79
CA LEU A 47 3.21 -1.01 -2.85
C LEU A 47 4.20 0.15 -2.86
N MET A 48 4.64 0.52 -4.06
CA MET A 48 5.54 1.66 -4.27
C MET A 48 4.92 2.59 -5.30
N ALA A 49 4.93 3.88 -5.01
CA ALA A 49 4.35 4.87 -5.92
C ALA A 49 4.99 6.26 -5.76
N HIS A 50 4.80 7.09 -6.77
CA HIS A 50 5.00 8.52 -6.67
C HIS A 50 3.72 9.26 -7.06
N ALA A 51 3.61 10.52 -6.63
CA ALA A 51 2.47 11.36 -6.97
C ALA A 51 2.56 11.85 -8.42
N THR A 52 1.41 12.08 -9.03
CA THR A 52 1.28 12.73 -10.34
C THR A 52 0.11 13.71 -10.34
N ASP A 53 0.14 14.67 -11.24
CA ASP A 53 -0.95 15.65 -11.40
C ASP A 53 -2.18 15.06 -12.09
N SER A 54 -2.02 13.96 -12.80
CA SER A 54 -3.13 13.27 -13.46
C SER A 54 -3.92 12.45 -12.45
N ARG A 55 -5.23 12.64 -12.40
CA ARG A 55 -6.11 11.85 -11.53
C ARG A 55 -6.10 10.37 -11.90
N GLY A 56 -6.21 9.54 -10.89
CA GLY A 56 -6.28 8.10 -11.05
C GLY A 56 -4.93 7.41 -10.89
N VAL A 57 -4.94 6.12 -11.10
CA VAL A 57 -3.76 5.27 -10.95
C VAL A 57 -3.22 4.90 -12.33
N GLN A 58 -1.95 5.17 -12.51
CA GLN A 58 -1.16 4.70 -13.64
C GLN A 58 -0.17 3.66 -13.16
N PHE A 59 0.22 2.75 -14.04
CA PHE A 59 1.17 1.69 -13.72
C PHE A 59 2.43 1.84 -14.58
N ASP A 60 3.56 1.99 -13.94
CA ASP A 60 4.91 1.96 -14.55
C ASP A 60 5.77 1.03 -13.72
N ILE A 61 5.44 -0.26 -13.77
CA ILE A 61 6.11 -1.28 -12.99
C ILE A 61 7.36 -1.72 -13.70
N ARG A 62 8.49 -1.27 -13.18
CA ARG A 62 9.81 -1.66 -13.63
C ARG A 62 10.39 -2.63 -12.60
N SER A 63 9.89 -3.84 -12.61
CA SER A 63 10.35 -4.85 -11.66
C SER A 63 11.70 -5.40 -12.07
N SER A 64 12.70 -5.15 -11.25
CA SER A 64 13.79 -6.12 -11.11
C SER A 64 13.22 -7.27 -10.28
N PRO A 65 13.33 -8.52 -10.73
CA PRO A 65 12.89 -9.65 -9.94
C PRO A 65 13.76 -9.76 -8.69
N VAL A 66 13.28 -9.25 -7.58
CA VAL A 66 13.89 -9.47 -6.28
C VAL A 66 13.02 -10.46 -5.55
N ALA A 67 13.55 -11.64 -5.27
CA ALA A 67 12.88 -12.58 -4.41
C ALA A 67 12.91 -12.02 -2.98
N LEU A 68 11.76 -11.56 -2.49
CA LEU A 68 11.59 -11.28 -1.08
C LEU A 68 10.96 -12.49 -0.43
N SER A 69 11.65 -13.05 0.56
CA SER A 69 11.04 -14.07 1.38
C SER A 69 10.53 -13.42 2.66
N VAL A 70 9.24 -13.56 2.90
CA VAL A 70 8.63 -13.29 4.18
C VAL A 70 8.27 -14.62 4.84
N PRO A 71 8.26 -14.74 6.17
CA PRO A 71 7.91 -15.99 6.81
C PRO A 71 6.56 -16.53 6.32
N CYS A 72 6.52 -17.78 5.90
CA CYS A 72 5.32 -18.50 5.45
C CYS A 72 4.69 -17.97 4.15
N ASP A 73 5.39 -17.15 3.36
CA ASP A 73 4.87 -16.67 2.09
C ASP A 73 5.98 -16.47 1.06
N GLU A 74 5.62 -16.59 -0.21
CA GLU A 74 6.46 -16.22 -1.35
C GLU A 74 5.95 -14.94 -1.96
N VAL A 75 6.81 -13.95 -2.13
CA VAL A 75 6.44 -12.65 -2.67
C VAL A 75 6.92 -12.53 -4.10
N ALA A 76 5.98 -12.31 -5.00
CA ALA A 76 6.25 -12.00 -6.39
C ALA A 76 6.13 -10.48 -6.61
N PHE A 77 7.03 -9.93 -7.45
CA PHE A 77 6.91 -8.55 -7.90
C PHE A 77 6.19 -8.47 -9.24
N GLY A 78 5.33 -7.48 -9.36
CA GLY A 78 4.48 -7.27 -10.52
C GLY A 78 3.02 -7.54 -10.20
N LEU A 79 2.14 -7.12 -11.09
CA LEU A 79 0.70 -7.38 -10.96
C LEU A 79 0.36 -8.69 -11.66
N THR A 80 0.27 -9.76 -10.90
CA THR A 80 -0.07 -11.08 -11.42
C THR A 80 -1.58 -11.31 -11.46
N GLU A 81 -2.31 -10.69 -10.53
CA GLU A 81 -3.75 -10.84 -10.42
C GLU A 81 -4.49 -9.62 -10.98
N PRO A 82 -5.30 -9.78 -12.05
CA PRO A 82 -6.07 -8.66 -12.62
C PRO A 82 -7.00 -7.99 -11.62
N GLU A 83 -7.54 -8.72 -10.66
CA GLU A 83 -8.42 -8.16 -9.63
C GLU A 83 -7.69 -7.17 -8.72
N TYR A 84 -6.41 -7.37 -8.43
CA TYR A 84 -5.62 -6.41 -7.64
C TYR A 84 -5.38 -5.13 -8.42
N ARG A 85 -5.12 -5.25 -9.70
CA ARG A 85 -4.97 -4.08 -10.57
C ARG A 85 -6.25 -3.27 -10.65
N ALA A 86 -7.39 -3.92 -10.79
CA ALA A 86 -8.70 -3.26 -10.78
C ALA A 86 -8.98 -2.60 -9.43
N ALA A 87 -8.66 -3.25 -8.31
CA ALA A 87 -8.81 -2.69 -6.97
C ALA A 87 -7.95 -1.44 -6.75
N LEU A 88 -6.69 -1.47 -7.20
CA LEU A 88 -5.78 -0.31 -7.12
C LEU A 88 -6.32 0.87 -7.92
N SER A 89 -6.81 0.63 -9.13
CA SER A 89 -7.40 1.67 -9.98
C SER A 89 -8.67 2.26 -9.36
N ALA A 90 -9.55 1.41 -8.84
CA ALA A 90 -10.80 1.85 -8.19
C ALA A 90 -10.52 2.66 -6.91
N ALA A 91 -9.58 2.23 -6.09
CA ALA A 91 -9.19 2.94 -4.88
C ALA A 91 -8.56 4.30 -5.20
N GLY A 92 -7.70 4.37 -6.21
CA GLY A 92 -7.09 5.62 -6.64
C GLY A 92 -8.11 6.63 -7.14
N LEU A 93 -9.11 6.20 -7.90
CA LEU A 93 -10.21 7.06 -8.35
C LEU A 93 -11.07 7.55 -7.17
N ALA A 94 -11.42 6.64 -6.25
CA ALA A 94 -12.21 6.99 -5.07
C ALA A 94 -11.50 8.01 -4.17
N LEU A 95 -10.17 7.88 -4.04
CA LEU A 95 -9.35 8.80 -3.26
C LEU A 95 -9.10 10.14 -3.96
N GLY A 96 -9.40 10.25 -5.24
CA GLY A 96 -9.12 11.45 -6.03
C GLY A 96 -7.62 11.73 -6.21
N SER A 97 -6.79 10.78 -5.86
CA SER A 97 -5.34 10.90 -5.92
C SER A 97 -4.80 10.58 -7.31
N GLY A 98 -3.73 11.25 -7.69
CA GLY A 98 -2.92 10.89 -8.85
C GLY A 98 -1.70 10.11 -8.39
N LEU A 99 -1.62 8.84 -8.75
CA LEU A 99 -0.53 7.94 -8.38
C LEU A 99 0.03 7.22 -9.60
N VAL A 100 1.33 7.12 -9.65
CA VAL A 100 2.03 6.19 -10.56
C VAL A 100 2.61 5.07 -9.71
N ILE A 101 2.08 3.87 -9.89
CA ILE A 101 2.55 2.67 -9.18
C ILE A 101 3.76 2.11 -9.91
N THR A 102 4.88 2.04 -9.20
CA THR A 102 6.17 1.61 -9.75
C THR A 102 6.59 0.24 -9.26
N GLY A 103 6.00 -0.24 -8.17
CA GLY A 103 6.30 -1.56 -7.63
C GLY A 103 5.13 -2.13 -6.85
N VAL A 104 4.93 -3.43 -7.00
CA VAL A 104 3.93 -4.19 -6.27
C VAL A 104 4.57 -5.49 -5.81
N GLY A 105 4.48 -5.76 -4.52
CA GLY A 105 4.84 -7.05 -3.93
C GLY A 105 3.59 -7.78 -3.54
N GLU A 106 3.36 -8.92 -4.17
CA GLU A 106 2.20 -9.78 -3.94
C GLU A 106 2.64 -11.07 -3.27
N GLY A 107 2.15 -11.29 -2.07
CA GLY A 107 2.32 -12.55 -1.36
C GLY A 107 1.37 -13.60 -1.90
N GLN A 108 1.86 -14.80 -2.17
CA GLN A 108 1.08 -15.88 -2.75
C GLN A 108 -0.09 -16.30 -1.85
N ALA A 109 0.13 -16.30 -0.54
CA ALA A 109 -0.87 -16.69 0.46
C ALA A 109 -1.54 -15.48 1.13
N GLY A 110 -0.80 -14.39 1.34
CA GLY A 110 -1.20 -13.30 2.23
C GLY A 110 -1.79 -12.08 1.57
N SER A 111 -1.77 -11.96 0.26
CA SER A 111 -2.30 -10.77 -0.43
C SER A 111 -3.78 -10.89 -0.75
N SER A 112 -4.45 -9.75 -0.74
CA SER A 112 -5.87 -9.62 -1.04
C SER A 112 -6.21 -8.24 -1.57
N VAL A 113 -7.37 -8.09 -2.18
CA VAL A 113 -7.93 -6.80 -2.62
C VAL A 113 -7.99 -5.81 -1.45
N VAL A 114 -8.35 -6.28 -0.26
CA VAL A 114 -8.44 -5.42 0.94
C VAL A 114 -7.10 -4.82 1.31
N VAL A 115 -6.04 -5.62 1.30
CA VAL A 115 -4.68 -5.13 1.62
C VAL A 115 -4.25 -4.05 0.62
N PHE A 116 -4.42 -4.28 -0.67
CA PHE A 116 -4.01 -3.30 -1.68
C PHE A 116 -4.83 -2.02 -1.65
N THR A 117 -6.12 -2.10 -1.39
CA THR A 117 -6.97 -0.92 -1.18
C THR A 117 -6.47 -0.06 -0.02
N ARG A 118 -6.13 -0.70 1.09
CA ARG A 118 -5.57 -0.03 2.27
C ARG A 118 -4.19 0.59 2.01
N LEU A 119 -3.34 -0.12 1.28
CA LEU A 119 -2.02 0.40 0.91
C LEU A 119 -2.11 1.64 0.02
N VAL A 120 -3.04 1.68 -0.93
CA VAL A 120 -3.28 2.88 -1.76
C VAL A 120 -3.68 4.06 -0.89
N ALA A 121 -4.56 3.86 0.08
CA ALA A 121 -4.99 4.92 0.98
C ALA A 121 -3.82 5.47 1.82
N VAL A 122 -3.02 4.60 2.41
CA VAL A 122 -1.84 4.99 3.19
C VAL A 122 -0.83 5.75 2.32
N LEU A 123 -0.52 5.24 1.13
CA LEU A 123 0.38 5.91 0.20
C LEU A 123 -0.13 7.29 -0.21
N SER A 124 -1.44 7.40 -0.48
CA SER A 124 -2.05 8.68 -0.84
C SER A 124 -1.87 9.74 0.25
N VAL A 125 -2.04 9.36 1.50
CA VAL A 125 -1.81 10.27 2.64
C VAL A 125 -0.34 10.64 2.76
N LEU A 126 0.56 9.67 2.70
CA LEU A 126 2.01 9.91 2.81
C LEU A 126 2.53 10.83 1.70
N LEU A 127 2.05 10.66 0.48
CA LEU A 127 2.47 11.47 -0.66
C LEU A 127 1.85 12.87 -0.64
N ALA A 128 0.62 13.02 -0.13
CA ALA A 128 -0.07 14.31 -0.08
C ALA A 128 0.47 15.22 1.02
N VAL A 129 0.75 14.67 2.20
CA VAL A 129 1.09 15.44 3.40
C VAL A 129 2.59 15.40 3.70
N GLY A 130 3.29 14.39 3.20
CA GLY A 130 4.68 14.12 3.54
C GLY A 130 4.80 13.13 4.70
N SER A 131 5.75 12.21 4.57
CA SER A 131 5.90 11.08 5.50
C SER A 131 6.18 11.48 6.95
N GLU A 132 6.74 12.67 7.17
CA GLU A 132 7.07 13.18 8.50
C GLU A 132 5.93 13.98 9.15
N SER A 133 4.91 14.33 8.36
CA SER A 133 3.80 15.19 8.83
C SER A 133 2.60 14.41 9.32
N VAL A 134 2.58 13.11 9.12
CA VAL A 134 1.49 12.20 9.51
C VAL A 134 1.93 11.40 10.73
N ASP A 135 1.13 11.38 11.79
CA ASP A 135 1.45 10.57 12.96
C ASP A 135 1.02 9.10 12.76
N ASP A 136 1.51 8.25 13.67
CA ASP A 136 1.26 6.80 13.61
C ASP A 136 -0.22 6.46 13.76
N ALA A 137 -0.93 7.16 14.63
CA ALA A 137 -2.35 6.95 14.86
C ALA A 137 -3.17 7.27 13.61
N GLU A 138 -2.82 8.34 12.90
CA GLU A 138 -3.48 8.72 11.65
C GLU A 138 -3.24 7.70 10.53
N LEU A 139 -2.03 7.18 10.42
CA LEU A 139 -1.73 6.14 9.44
C LEU A 139 -2.48 4.84 9.72
N TRP A 140 -2.57 4.44 10.98
CA TRP A 140 -3.37 3.26 11.34
C TRP A 140 -4.87 3.49 11.16
N ALA A 141 -5.37 4.69 11.41
CA ALA A 141 -6.77 5.04 11.14
C ALA A 141 -7.06 4.99 9.62
N THR A 142 -6.13 5.46 8.79
CA THR A 142 -6.22 5.35 7.32
C THR A 142 -6.21 3.89 6.87
N TRP A 143 -5.38 3.06 7.46
CA TRP A 143 -5.33 1.63 7.18
C TRP A 143 -6.66 0.94 7.51
N ASP A 144 -7.23 1.25 8.67
CA ASP A 144 -8.49 0.62 9.13
C ASP A 144 -9.69 1.09 8.31
N GLU A 145 -9.72 2.35 7.93
CA GLU A 145 -10.85 3.01 7.27
C GLU A 145 -10.38 3.81 6.05
N PRO A 146 -9.91 3.11 4.98
CA PRO A 146 -9.31 3.78 3.83
C PRO A 146 -10.23 4.76 3.12
N TRP A 147 -11.55 4.55 3.16
CA TRP A 147 -12.55 5.46 2.60
C TRP A 147 -12.58 6.83 3.28
N ARG A 148 -12.19 6.95 4.52
CA ARG A 148 -12.12 8.24 5.24
C ARG A 148 -11.09 9.19 4.67
N ALA A 149 -10.00 8.67 4.12
CA ALA A 149 -8.93 9.48 3.55
C ALA A 149 -9.41 10.34 2.36
N CYS A 150 -10.49 9.95 1.71
CA CYS A 150 -11.04 10.65 0.54
C CYS A 150 -12.40 11.31 0.81
N GLY A 151 -12.90 11.27 2.04
CA GLY A 151 -14.24 11.75 2.36
C GLY A 151 -15.35 10.90 1.76
N ALA A 152 -15.05 9.69 1.29
CA ALA A 152 -16.04 8.78 0.78
C ALA A 152 -16.91 8.21 1.92
N PRO A 153 -18.19 7.92 1.67
CA PRO A 153 -19.04 7.32 2.68
C PRO A 153 -18.55 5.91 3.04
N ASP A 154 -18.71 5.55 4.30
CA ASP A 154 -18.42 4.21 4.79
C ASP A 154 -19.25 3.18 4.00
N PRO A 155 -18.63 2.21 3.32
CA PRO A 155 -19.36 1.18 2.59
C PRO A 155 -20.27 0.33 3.50
N ALA A 156 -19.94 0.20 4.78
CA ALA A 156 -20.79 -0.48 5.75
C ALA A 156 -22.08 0.30 6.08
N ALA A 157 -22.08 1.61 5.94
CA ALA A 157 -23.25 2.45 6.17
C ALA A 157 -24.35 2.29 5.10
N LYS A 158 -24.04 1.68 3.96
CA LYS A 158 -25.00 1.43 2.87
C LYS A 158 -25.82 0.16 3.05
N GLY A 159 -25.55 -0.63 4.08
CA GLY A 159 -26.23 -1.89 4.37
C GLY A 159 -27.36 -1.78 5.39
N GLY A 160 -27.72 -0.56 5.75
CA GLY A 160 -28.78 -0.31 6.71
C GLY A 160 -30.14 -0.09 6.06
#